data_1aab4e54f1f7cedc82d7d225bbae271a
#
_entry.id   1aab4e54f1f7cedc82d7d225bbae271a
#
_cell.length_a   1.000
_cell.length_b   1.000
_cell.length_c   1.000
_cell.angle_alpha   90.00
_cell.angle_beta   90.00
_cell.angle_gamma   90.00
#
_symmetry.space_group_name_H-M   'P 1'
#
loop_
_entity.id
_entity.type
_entity.pdbx_description
1 polymer ?
#
loop_
_entity_poly.entity_id
_entity_poly.type
_entity_poly.pdbx_seq_one_letter_code
_entity_poly.pdbx_strand_id
1 'polypeptide(L)'
;ILEMSINELLVFVLHIVDLALIGNLILIVLFSGYENFVSKIDVATNSKDKPSWMGKVDFSGLKLKLIASIVAISSIGLLEAFIDVGSKSKDEIYLMIYIHAIFILSGVFIAVMDYIASKTVSHYE
;
A
#
# COMPACT_ATOMS: atom_id res chain seq x y z
N ILE A 1 2.63 -31.05 8.84
CA ILE A 1 3.11 -30.51 7.56
C ILE A 1 2.97 -31.57 6.47
N LEU A 2 3.31 -32.81 6.77
CA LEU A 2 3.23 -33.89 5.78
C LEU A 2 1.81 -34.27 5.41
N GLU A 3 0.82 -33.87 6.23
CA GLU A 3 -0.59 -34.18 5.99
C GLU A 3 -1.35 -33.02 5.30
N MET A 4 -0.66 -31.90 5.08
CA MET A 4 -1.30 -30.75 4.43
C MET A 4 -1.50 -31.02 2.93
N SER A 5 -2.69 -30.68 2.43
CA SER A 5 -2.93 -30.67 0.99
C SER A 5 -2.15 -29.52 0.34
N ILE A 6 -2.01 -29.58 -0.99
CA ILE A 6 -1.35 -28.52 -1.73
C ILE A 6 -2.08 -27.19 -1.54
N ASN A 7 -3.41 -27.22 -1.54
CA ASN A 7 -4.19 -26.00 -1.33
C ASN A 7 -3.98 -25.40 0.05
N GLU A 8 -3.91 -26.22 1.09
CA GLU A 8 -3.63 -25.76 2.44
C GLU A 8 -2.26 -25.15 2.54
N LEU A 9 -1.27 -25.78 1.88
CA LEU A 9 0.09 -25.26 1.88
C LEU A 9 0.16 -23.91 1.15
N LEU A 10 -0.53 -23.78 0.02
CA LEU A 10 -0.58 -22.53 -0.73
C LEU A 10 -1.21 -21.42 0.10
N VAL A 11 -2.32 -21.69 0.78
CA VAL A 11 -2.97 -20.72 1.65
C VAL A 11 -2.04 -20.32 2.79
N PHE A 12 -1.32 -21.27 3.38
CA PHE A 12 -0.36 -20.98 4.43
C PHE A 12 0.75 -20.05 3.95
N VAL A 13 1.31 -20.32 2.77
CA VAL A 13 2.35 -19.46 2.17
C VAL A 13 1.79 -18.08 1.88
N LEU A 14 0.56 -18.00 1.35
CA LEU A 14 -0.07 -16.72 1.07
C LEU A 14 -0.32 -15.91 2.34
N HIS A 15 -0.66 -16.55 3.45
CA HIS A 15 -0.78 -15.87 4.73
C HIS A 15 0.54 -15.27 5.17
N ILE A 16 1.64 -15.98 4.98
CA ILE A 16 2.97 -15.45 5.31
C ILE A 16 3.30 -14.24 4.45
N VAL A 17 3.03 -14.31 3.15
CA VAL A 17 3.23 -13.20 2.24
C VAL A 17 2.37 -12.01 2.64
N ASP A 18 1.11 -12.27 3.00
CA ASP A 18 0.18 -11.24 3.44
C ASP A 18 0.67 -10.53 4.70
N LEU A 19 1.15 -11.28 5.67
CA LEU A 19 1.73 -10.71 6.89
C LEU A 19 2.94 -9.85 6.58
N ALA A 20 3.79 -10.28 5.65
CA ALA A 20 4.95 -9.51 5.23
C ALA A 20 4.53 -8.21 4.56
N LEU A 21 3.49 -8.25 3.71
CA LEU A 21 2.96 -7.06 3.05
C LEU A 21 2.35 -6.10 4.05
N ILE A 22 1.60 -6.61 5.02
CA ILE A 22 1.00 -5.78 6.07
C ILE A 22 2.10 -5.11 6.89
N GLY A 23 3.14 -5.86 7.27
CA GLY A 23 4.29 -5.30 7.98
C GLY A 23 4.96 -4.20 7.20
N ASN A 24 5.16 -4.41 5.90
CA ASN A 24 5.73 -3.40 5.02
C ASN A 24 4.84 -2.15 4.94
N LEU A 25 3.52 -2.36 4.86
CA LEU A 25 2.56 -1.26 4.85
C LEU A 25 2.66 -0.43 6.12
N ILE A 26 2.74 -1.10 7.27
CA ILE A 26 2.88 -0.42 8.56
C ILE A 26 4.15 0.44 8.57
N LEU A 27 5.26 -0.09 8.09
CA LEU A 27 6.52 0.65 8.02
C LEU A 27 6.40 1.86 7.11
N ILE A 28 5.75 1.73 5.97
CA ILE A 28 5.54 2.84 5.04
C ILE A 28 4.69 3.94 5.70
N VAL A 29 3.63 3.56 6.40
CA VAL A 29 2.75 4.52 7.09
C VAL A 29 3.51 5.25 8.20
N LEU A 30 4.26 4.51 9.01
CA LEU A 30 5.05 5.10 10.09
C LEU A 30 6.11 6.05 9.54
N PHE A 31 6.81 5.64 8.50
CA PHE A 31 7.85 6.45 7.88
C PHE A 31 7.26 7.72 7.27
N SER A 32 6.14 7.59 6.58
CA SER A 32 5.43 8.73 5.98
C SER A 32 4.95 9.71 7.05
N GLY A 33 4.41 9.20 8.15
CA GLY A 33 3.96 10.05 9.25
C GLY A 33 5.12 10.76 9.92
N TYR A 34 6.22 10.04 10.14
CA TYR A 34 7.43 10.63 10.72
C TYR A 34 7.98 11.72 9.82
N GLU A 35 8.08 11.46 8.54
CA GLU A 35 8.59 12.42 7.56
C GLU A 35 7.74 13.68 7.53
N ASN A 36 6.42 13.53 7.54
CA ASN A 36 5.50 14.65 7.59
C ASN A 36 5.69 15.49 8.86
N PHE A 37 5.85 14.83 10.00
CA PHE A 37 6.07 15.49 11.29
C PHE A 37 7.38 16.26 11.27
N VAL A 38 8.46 15.64 10.82
CA VAL A 38 9.78 16.26 10.76
C VAL A 38 9.78 17.44 9.78
N SER A 39 9.10 17.32 8.66
CA SER A 39 8.97 18.39 7.69
C SER A 39 8.29 19.63 8.29
N LYS A 40 7.24 19.43 9.07
CA LYS A 40 6.55 20.54 9.75
C LYS A 40 7.46 21.22 10.78
N ILE A 41 8.21 20.44 11.54
CA ILE A 41 9.15 21.00 12.52
C ILE A 41 10.25 21.76 11.81
N ASP A 42 10.76 21.22 10.71
CA ASP A 42 11.83 21.84 9.93
C ASP A 42 11.41 23.20 9.39
N VAL A 43 10.19 23.31 8.91
CA VAL A 43 9.64 24.58 8.44
C VAL A 43 9.55 25.58 9.61
N ALA A 44 9.18 25.13 10.80
CA ALA A 44 9.03 25.99 11.97
C ALA A 44 10.38 26.41 12.55
N THR A 45 11.37 25.52 12.58
CA THR A 45 12.65 25.75 13.24
C THR A 45 13.79 26.12 12.29
N ASN A 46 13.60 25.89 10.99
CA ASN A 46 14.64 26.12 9.99
C ASN A 46 15.93 25.36 10.34
N SER A 47 15.79 24.15 10.77
CA SER A 47 16.86 23.33 11.30
C SER A 47 17.86 22.90 10.24
N LYS A 48 19.15 23.12 10.50
CA LYS A 48 20.23 22.64 9.67
C LYS A 48 20.65 21.21 10.01
N ASP A 49 20.08 20.66 11.07
CA ASP A 49 20.44 19.33 11.57
C ASP A 49 19.64 18.21 10.91
N LYS A 50 18.82 18.53 9.94
CA LYS A 50 18.04 17.56 9.20
C LYS A 50 18.96 16.61 8.46
N PRO A 51 18.84 15.27 8.65
CA PRO A 51 19.64 14.34 7.89
C PRO A 51 19.40 14.48 6.39
N SER A 52 20.45 14.34 5.60
CA SER A 52 20.38 14.55 4.15
C SER A 52 19.43 13.58 3.46
N TRP A 53 19.23 12.39 4.04
CA TRP A 53 18.32 11.40 3.45
C TRP A 53 16.85 11.81 3.59
N MET A 54 16.50 12.61 4.58
CA MET A 54 15.12 13.08 4.78
C MET A 54 14.66 14.02 3.68
N GLY A 55 15.55 14.85 3.16
CA GLY A 55 15.21 15.74 2.06
C GLY A 55 14.99 15.05 0.73
N LYS A 56 15.37 13.79 0.65
CA LYS A 56 15.27 13.01 -0.58
C LYS A 56 14.03 12.12 -0.64
N VAL A 57 13.23 12.09 0.43
CA VAL A 57 12.02 11.27 0.46
C VAL A 57 10.94 11.95 -0.37
N ASP A 58 10.46 11.22 -1.36
CA ASP A 58 9.42 11.70 -2.26
C ASP A 58 8.07 11.26 -1.73
N PHE A 59 7.23 12.23 -1.32
CA PHE A 59 5.89 11.93 -0.83
C PHE A 59 5.00 11.28 -1.87
N SER A 60 5.16 11.66 -3.16
CA SER A 60 4.43 11.00 -4.25
C SER A 60 4.79 9.53 -4.32
N GLY A 61 6.08 9.23 -4.22
CA GLY A 61 6.55 7.85 -4.22
C GLY A 61 6.02 7.06 -3.05
N LEU A 62 5.95 7.67 -1.87
CA LEU A 62 5.39 7.02 -0.69
C LEU A 62 3.90 6.74 -0.85
N LYS A 63 3.14 7.69 -1.40
CA LYS A 63 1.71 7.50 -1.67
C LYS A 63 1.49 6.32 -2.61
N LEU A 64 2.27 6.24 -3.68
CA LEU A 64 2.16 5.15 -4.65
C LEU A 64 2.52 3.82 -4.02
N LYS A 65 3.56 3.77 -3.21
CA LYS A 65 3.95 2.55 -2.49
C LYS A 65 2.86 2.11 -1.53
N LEU A 66 2.26 3.06 -0.81
CA LEU A 66 1.17 2.80 0.11
C LEU A 66 -0.02 2.17 -0.62
N ILE A 67 -0.43 2.76 -1.73
CA ILE A 67 -1.55 2.27 -2.53
C ILE A 67 -1.22 0.91 -3.13
N ALA A 68 -0.02 0.75 -3.67
CA ALA A 68 0.42 -0.53 -4.23
C ALA A 68 0.37 -1.63 -3.18
N SER A 69 0.77 -1.33 -1.94
CA SER A 69 0.71 -2.28 -0.83
C SER A 69 -0.73 -2.66 -0.50
N ILE A 70 -1.64 -1.68 -0.46
CA ILE A 70 -3.05 -1.93 -0.20
C ILE A 70 -3.66 -2.81 -1.28
N VAL A 71 -3.36 -2.52 -2.54
CA VAL A 71 -3.84 -3.32 -3.67
C VAL A 71 -3.26 -4.73 -3.61
N ALA A 72 -1.98 -4.87 -3.28
CA ALA A 72 -1.33 -6.17 -3.16
C ALA A 72 -1.98 -7.00 -2.05
N ILE A 73 -2.21 -6.41 -0.88
CA ILE A 73 -2.85 -7.09 0.25
C ILE A 73 -4.26 -7.55 -0.15
N SER A 74 -5.01 -6.69 -0.82
CA SER A 74 -6.35 -7.01 -1.29
C SER A 74 -6.32 -8.13 -2.33
N SER A 75 -5.33 -8.12 -3.23
CA SER A 75 -5.15 -9.16 -4.25
C SER A 75 -4.86 -10.51 -3.61
N ILE A 76 -3.98 -10.54 -2.60
CA ILE A 76 -3.65 -11.78 -1.89
C ILE A 76 -4.89 -12.34 -1.19
N GLY A 77 -5.69 -11.48 -0.57
CA GLY A 77 -6.95 -11.90 0.05
C GLY A 77 -7.91 -12.53 -0.95
N LEU A 78 -8.04 -11.93 -2.14
CA LEU A 78 -8.88 -12.50 -3.20
C LEU A 78 -8.32 -13.83 -3.69
N LEU A 79 -7.01 -13.94 -3.82
CA LEU A 79 -6.37 -15.16 -4.26
C LEU A 79 -6.62 -16.30 -3.25
N GLU A 80 -6.51 -16.00 -1.96
CA GLU A 80 -6.81 -16.96 -0.90
C GLU A 80 -8.27 -17.42 -0.98
N ALA A 81 -9.20 -16.49 -1.20
CA ALA A 81 -10.61 -16.81 -1.35
C ALA A 81 -10.86 -17.67 -2.58
N PHE A 82 -10.13 -17.44 -3.65
CA PHE A 82 -10.23 -18.22 -4.87
C PHE A 82 -9.73 -19.66 -4.67
N ILE A 83 -8.61 -19.81 -3.96
CA ILE A 83 -8.01 -21.13 -3.70
C ILE A 83 -8.90 -21.93 -2.75
N ASP A 84 -9.46 -21.28 -1.73
CA ASP A 84 -10.29 -21.93 -0.70
C ASP A 84 -11.74 -21.47 -0.86
N VAL A 85 -12.33 -21.82 -1.99
CA VAL A 85 -13.68 -21.36 -2.38
C VAL A 85 -14.74 -21.73 -1.36
N GLY A 86 -14.58 -22.84 -0.65
CA GLY A 86 -15.55 -23.29 0.31
C GLY A 86 -15.59 -22.52 1.63
N SER A 87 -14.57 -21.70 1.92
CA SER A 87 -14.45 -21.03 3.21
C SER A 87 -15.28 -19.75 3.30
N LYS A 88 -15.67 -19.16 2.16
CA LYS A 88 -16.38 -17.89 2.14
C LYS A 88 -17.63 -17.97 1.29
N SER A 89 -18.66 -17.21 1.69
CA SER A 89 -19.90 -17.12 0.94
C SER A 89 -19.70 -16.31 -0.33
N LYS A 90 -20.62 -16.45 -1.28
CA LYS A 90 -20.61 -15.65 -2.51
C LYS A 90 -20.67 -14.15 -2.20
N ASP A 91 -21.50 -13.77 -1.22
CA ASP A 91 -21.63 -12.36 -0.84
C ASP A 91 -20.34 -11.79 -0.31
N GLU A 92 -19.61 -12.57 0.50
CA GLU A 92 -18.29 -12.15 1.00
C GLU A 92 -17.31 -11.97 -0.12
N ILE A 93 -17.28 -12.89 -1.10
CA ILE A 93 -16.39 -12.83 -2.25
C ILE A 93 -16.71 -11.60 -3.11
N TYR A 94 -17.99 -11.34 -3.37
CA TYR A 94 -18.41 -10.17 -4.13
C TYR A 94 -17.99 -8.88 -3.42
N LEU A 95 -18.16 -8.83 -2.09
CA LEU A 95 -17.74 -7.67 -1.31
C LEU A 95 -16.22 -7.44 -1.43
N MET A 96 -15.46 -8.52 -1.34
CA MET A 96 -14.00 -8.43 -1.49
C MET A 96 -13.60 -7.91 -2.88
N ILE A 97 -14.29 -8.36 -3.92
CA ILE A 97 -14.05 -7.89 -5.29
C ILE A 97 -14.35 -6.39 -5.41
N TYR A 98 -15.47 -5.94 -4.84
CA TYR A 98 -15.84 -4.52 -4.86
C TYR A 98 -14.80 -3.66 -4.13
N ILE A 99 -14.37 -4.11 -2.96
CA ILE A 99 -13.36 -3.40 -2.17
C ILE A 99 -12.06 -3.31 -2.96
N HIS A 100 -11.64 -4.42 -3.56
CA HIS A 100 -10.42 -4.45 -4.37
C HIS A 100 -10.51 -3.50 -5.56
N ALA A 101 -11.64 -3.50 -6.25
CA ALA A 101 -11.85 -2.60 -7.39
C ALA A 101 -11.80 -1.13 -6.96
N ILE A 102 -12.38 -0.81 -5.79
CA ILE A 102 -12.34 0.55 -5.25
C ILE A 102 -10.90 0.96 -4.94
N PHE A 103 -10.11 0.07 -4.36
CA PHE A 103 -8.70 0.36 -4.10
C PHE A 103 -7.92 0.63 -5.38
N ILE A 104 -8.14 -0.18 -6.42
CA ILE A 104 -7.49 0.01 -7.71
C ILE A 104 -7.89 1.35 -8.32
N LEU A 105 -9.19 1.67 -8.32
CA LEU A 105 -9.68 2.94 -8.85
C LEU A 105 -9.11 4.11 -8.08
N SER A 106 -9.08 4.03 -6.76
CA SER A 106 -8.49 5.07 -5.91
C SER A 106 -7.03 5.28 -6.26
N GLY A 107 -6.29 4.20 -6.46
CA GLY A 107 -4.89 4.27 -6.84
C GLY A 107 -4.69 4.95 -8.18
N VAL A 108 -5.52 4.61 -9.16
CA VAL A 108 -5.46 5.22 -10.48
C VAL A 108 -5.76 6.72 -10.39
N PHE A 109 -6.80 7.12 -9.63
CA PHE A 109 -7.13 8.51 -9.44
C PHE A 109 -6.00 9.30 -8.80
N ILE A 110 -5.37 8.73 -7.77
CA ILE A 110 -4.26 9.41 -7.08
C ILE A 110 -3.08 9.56 -8.04
N ALA A 111 -2.78 8.53 -8.82
CA ALA A 111 -1.69 8.59 -9.80
C ALA A 111 -1.97 9.66 -10.86
N VAL A 112 -3.21 9.75 -11.33
CA VAL A 112 -3.62 10.76 -12.30
C VAL A 112 -3.51 12.15 -11.70
N MET A 113 -3.98 12.33 -10.45
CA MET A 113 -3.89 13.61 -9.76
C MET A 113 -2.43 14.06 -9.59
N ASP A 114 -1.55 13.13 -9.21
CA ASP A 114 -0.13 13.43 -9.06
C ASP A 114 0.49 13.81 -10.40
N TYR A 115 0.11 13.15 -11.47
CA TYR A 115 0.59 13.44 -12.82
C TYR A 115 0.15 14.85 -13.26
N ILE A 116 -1.12 15.18 -13.05
CA ILE A 116 -1.64 16.50 -13.41
C ILE A 116 -0.97 17.58 -12.58
N ALA A 117 -0.83 17.37 -11.28
CA ALA A 117 -0.18 18.33 -10.39
C ALA A 117 1.27 18.56 -10.81
N SER A 118 1.98 17.49 -11.17
CA SER A 118 3.36 17.57 -11.63
C SER A 118 3.47 18.42 -12.90
N LYS A 119 2.58 18.20 -13.86
CA LYS A 119 2.57 18.98 -15.10
C LYS A 119 2.24 20.44 -14.86
N THR A 120 1.30 20.71 -13.96
CA THR A 120 0.90 22.08 -13.64
C THR A 120 2.07 22.84 -13.01
N VAL A 121 2.77 22.20 -12.07
CA VAL A 121 3.93 22.83 -11.43
C VAL A 121 5.05 23.09 -12.45
N SER A 122 5.36 22.11 -13.28
CA SER A 122 6.42 22.29 -14.28
C SER A 122 6.06 23.33 -15.34
N HIS A 123 4.78 23.56 -15.60
CA HIS A 123 4.34 24.56 -16.56
C HIS A 123 4.58 25.99 -16.07
N TYR A 124 4.52 26.20 -14.75
CA TYR A 124 4.73 27.52 -14.14
C TYR A 124 6.20 27.80 -13.78
N GLU A 125 7.04 26.81 -13.87
CA GLU A 125 8.48 26.98 -13.68
C GLU A 125 9.16 27.31 -15.00
#